data_ae7cd888dd66981b5f48f59401c0ac65
#
_entry.id   ae7cd888dd66981b5f48f59401c0ac65
#
_cell.length_a   1.000
_cell.length_b   1.000
_cell.length_c   1.000
_cell.angle_alpha   90.00
_cell.angle_beta   90.00
_cell.angle_gamma   90.00
#
_symmetry.space_group_name_H-M   'P 1'
#
loop_
_entity.id
_entity.type
_entity.pdbx_description
1 polymer ?
#
loop_
_entity_poly.entity_id
_entity_poly.type
_entity_poly.pdbx_seq_one_letter_code
_entity_poly.pdbx_strand_id
1 'polypeptide(L)'
;MRSNKFFSVFLLSAVTFMIIVSFVFWGIGPRDNPALSYVAHVEDEKVSIEEYWRAYDNEFERAKQQYTDEKEIEALNLPDKVINALVDRKVLLIVAERAGITASDKELQDAITGMPYFQKDGVFNPQVYKRALRLNRTTPQIFESGLRQDLIITKISNVIGETAELSTDEYKMLESLEGDNKGQLEQIFLRSKSSQNLQAYIEGMKRQLDITVNRDLVL
;
A
#
# COMPACT_ATOMS: atom_id res chain seq x y z
N MET A 1 -36.15 1.89 59.25
CA MET A 1 -34.98 1.37 58.49
C MET A 1 -35.11 1.38 56.96
N ARG A 2 -35.98 2.17 56.34
CA ARG A 2 -36.11 2.25 54.86
C ARG A 2 -35.41 3.47 54.22
N SER A 3 -35.12 4.50 55.02
CA SER A 3 -34.50 5.75 54.57
C SER A 3 -33.06 5.61 54.11
N ASN A 4 -32.27 4.75 54.76
CA ASN A 4 -30.84 4.64 54.45
C ASN A 4 -30.53 3.97 53.09
N LYS A 5 -31.40 3.12 52.61
CA LYS A 5 -31.22 2.47 51.28
C LYS A 5 -31.41 3.46 50.14
N PHE A 6 -32.41 4.33 50.22
CA PHE A 6 -32.66 5.39 49.23
C PHE A 6 -31.49 6.38 49.16
N PHE A 7 -30.97 6.77 50.31
CA PHE A 7 -29.84 7.68 50.41
C PHE A 7 -28.54 7.06 49.88
N SER A 8 -28.28 5.76 50.17
CA SER A 8 -27.15 5.03 49.60
C SER A 8 -27.24 4.89 48.08
N VAL A 9 -28.41 4.57 47.54
CA VAL A 9 -28.61 4.44 46.08
C VAL A 9 -28.45 5.80 45.39
N PHE A 10 -28.97 6.87 45.96
CA PHE A 10 -28.80 8.23 45.45
C PHE A 10 -27.33 8.67 45.48
N LEU A 11 -26.61 8.42 46.57
CA LEU A 11 -25.19 8.74 46.69
C LEU A 11 -24.36 7.97 45.67
N LEU A 12 -24.65 6.68 45.52
CA LEU A 12 -23.95 5.82 44.53
C LEU A 12 -24.19 6.27 43.08
N SER A 13 -25.44 6.63 42.79
CA SER A 13 -25.80 7.18 41.45
C SER A 13 -25.12 8.53 41.20
N ALA A 14 -25.04 9.41 42.16
CA ALA A 14 -24.38 10.70 42.06
C ALA A 14 -22.85 10.53 41.81
N VAL A 15 -22.22 9.60 42.55
CA VAL A 15 -20.78 9.29 42.38
C VAL A 15 -20.54 8.67 40.96
N THR A 16 -21.38 7.74 40.54
CA THR A 16 -21.28 7.13 39.18
C THR A 16 -21.46 8.18 38.10
N PHE A 17 -22.44 9.08 38.26
CA PHE A 17 -22.66 10.19 37.33
C PHE A 17 -21.45 11.14 37.30
N MET A 18 -20.87 11.48 38.46
CA MET A 18 -19.69 12.33 38.52
C MET A 18 -18.47 11.69 37.84
N ILE A 19 -18.31 10.37 37.99
CA ILE A 19 -17.26 9.61 37.29
C ILE A 19 -17.50 9.66 35.76
N ILE A 20 -18.72 9.41 35.30
CA ILE A 20 -19.07 9.47 33.87
C ILE A 20 -18.78 10.88 33.32
N VAL A 21 -19.22 11.93 34.04
CA VAL A 21 -18.96 13.31 33.64
C VAL A 21 -17.46 13.62 33.61
N SER A 22 -16.68 13.13 34.60
CA SER A 22 -15.22 13.28 34.60
C SER A 22 -14.57 12.60 33.39
N PHE A 23 -15.02 11.41 33.01
CA PHE A 23 -14.53 10.71 31.81
C PHE A 23 -14.90 11.46 30.53
N VAL A 24 -16.08 12.05 30.44
CA VAL A 24 -16.50 12.87 29.28
C VAL A 24 -15.70 14.18 29.23
N PHE A 25 -15.50 14.87 30.36
CA PHE A 25 -14.75 16.13 30.42
C PHE A 25 -13.23 15.96 30.30
N TRP A 26 -12.68 14.86 30.80
CA TRP A 26 -11.25 14.57 30.65
C TRP A 26 -10.91 13.86 29.35
N GLY A 27 -11.88 13.80 28.41
CA GLY A 27 -11.59 13.41 27.04
C GLY A 27 -11.14 11.96 26.91
N ILE A 28 -11.68 11.03 27.72
CA ILE A 28 -11.71 9.62 27.38
C ILE A 28 -12.94 9.41 26.45
N GLY A 29 -13.09 10.30 25.48
CA GLY A 29 -13.78 10.06 24.23
C GLY A 29 -12.82 9.37 23.26
N PRO A 30 -13.24 9.03 22.06
CA PRO A 30 -12.32 8.60 21.02
C PRO A 30 -11.35 9.76 20.76
N ARG A 31 -10.28 9.81 21.57
CA ARG A 31 -9.08 10.56 21.25
C ARG A 31 -8.66 10.02 19.90
N ASP A 32 -8.32 10.92 18.99
CA ASP A 32 -7.73 10.60 17.72
C ASP A 32 -6.89 9.34 17.87
N ASN A 33 -7.52 8.21 17.51
CA ASN A 33 -6.82 6.94 17.55
C ASN A 33 -5.74 7.09 16.49
N PRO A 34 -4.44 7.05 16.84
CA PRO A 34 -3.37 7.18 15.83
C PRO A 34 -3.56 6.20 14.67
N ALA A 35 -4.22 5.06 14.92
CA ALA A 35 -4.65 4.12 13.90
C ALA A 35 -5.72 4.68 12.94
N LEU A 36 -6.39 5.79 13.29
CA LEU A 36 -7.33 6.51 12.42
C LEU A 36 -6.70 7.77 11.80
N SER A 37 -5.44 8.06 12.08
CA SER A 37 -4.71 9.14 11.42
C SER A 37 -4.32 8.70 10.02
N TYR A 38 -4.62 9.53 9.04
CA TYR A 38 -4.32 9.29 7.63
C TYR A 38 -3.24 10.23 7.17
N VAL A 39 -2.19 9.68 6.57
CA VAL A 39 -1.08 10.44 6.01
C VAL A 39 -1.37 10.99 4.62
N ALA A 40 -2.33 10.40 3.91
CA ALA A 40 -2.83 10.91 2.65
C ALA A 40 -4.28 10.51 2.40
N HIS A 41 -4.99 11.31 1.61
CA HIS A 41 -6.29 11.02 1.03
C HIS A 41 -6.18 11.17 -0.49
N VAL A 42 -6.76 10.23 -1.21
CA VAL A 42 -6.90 10.29 -2.67
C VAL A 42 -8.37 10.03 -2.96
N GLU A 43 -9.16 11.08 -3.15
CA GLU A 43 -10.63 11.02 -3.13
C GLU A 43 -11.15 10.33 -1.86
N ASP A 44 -11.93 9.25 -2.00
CA ASP A 44 -12.46 8.47 -0.87
C ASP A 44 -11.46 7.46 -0.29
N GLU A 45 -10.34 7.20 -0.99
CA GLU A 45 -9.30 6.28 -0.56
C GLU A 45 -8.33 6.95 0.43
N LYS A 46 -7.94 6.20 1.46
CA LYS A 46 -7.11 6.69 2.55
C LYS A 46 -5.83 5.88 2.68
N VAL A 47 -4.75 6.57 2.99
CA VAL A 47 -3.49 5.96 3.39
C VAL A 47 -3.35 6.14 4.90
N SER A 48 -3.45 5.05 5.66
CA SER A 48 -3.30 5.11 7.10
C SER A 48 -1.84 5.30 7.52
N ILE A 49 -1.63 5.84 8.72
CA ILE A 49 -0.30 5.98 9.30
C ILE A 49 0.38 4.62 9.50
N GLU A 50 -0.40 3.57 9.78
CA GLU A 50 0.12 2.21 9.92
C GLU A 50 0.59 1.64 8.56
N GLU A 51 -0.17 1.89 7.47
CA GLU A 51 0.22 1.51 6.12
C GLU A 51 1.51 2.20 5.70
N TYR A 52 1.64 3.49 6.03
CA TYR A 52 2.85 4.28 5.78
C TYR A 52 4.08 3.71 6.51
N TRP A 53 4.00 3.53 7.83
CA TRP A 53 5.16 3.04 8.59
C TRP A 53 5.58 1.64 8.17
N ARG A 54 4.64 0.77 7.84
CA ARG A 54 4.95 -0.57 7.32
C ARG A 54 5.69 -0.48 5.97
N ALA A 55 5.26 0.41 5.08
CA ALA A 55 5.92 0.62 3.80
C ALA A 55 7.30 1.27 3.98
N TYR A 56 7.42 2.22 4.91
CA TYR A 56 8.67 2.88 5.24
C TYR A 56 9.70 1.90 5.81
N ASP A 57 9.32 1.08 6.78
CA ASP A 57 10.21 0.07 7.37
C ASP A 57 10.74 -0.90 6.30
N ASN A 58 9.87 -1.36 5.41
CA ASN A 58 10.26 -2.23 4.31
C ASN A 58 11.26 -1.57 3.35
N GLU A 59 11.03 -0.31 2.99
CA GLU A 59 11.91 0.42 2.07
C GLU A 59 13.24 0.78 2.76
N PHE A 60 13.22 1.12 4.05
CA PHE A 60 14.39 1.39 4.83
C PHE A 60 15.29 0.15 4.99
N GLU A 61 14.70 -1.02 5.27
CA GLU A 61 15.46 -2.28 5.33
C GLU A 61 16.06 -2.67 3.95
N ARG A 62 15.36 -2.38 2.84
CA ARG A 62 15.92 -2.54 1.48
C ARG A 62 17.10 -1.59 1.24
N ALA A 63 16.93 -0.32 1.64
CA ALA A 63 18.01 0.67 1.50
C ALA A 63 19.27 0.23 2.27
N LYS A 64 19.14 -0.27 3.50
CA LYS A 64 20.25 -0.81 4.29
C LYS A 64 20.95 -2.00 3.63
N GLN A 65 20.23 -2.82 2.88
CA GLN A 65 20.85 -3.94 2.14
C GLN A 65 21.63 -3.46 0.91
N GLN A 66 21.26 -2.32 0.35
CA GLN A 66 21.85 -1.79 -0.89
C GLN A 66 22.95 -0.75 -0.63
N TYR A 67 22.81 0.05 0.44
CA TYR A 67 23.70 1.14 0.79
C TYR A 67 24.32 0.89 2.16
N THR A 68 25.65 1.13 2.26
CA THR A 68 26.40 0.95 3.51
C THR A 68 26.56 2.28 4.26
N ASP A 69 26.49 3.41 3.54
CA ASP A 69 26.65 4.75 4.12
C ASP A 69 25.27 5.34 4.49
N GLU A 70 25.14 5.76 5.74
CA GLU A 70 23.92 6.37 6.28
C GLU A 70 23.53 7.65 5.52
N LYS A 71 24.50 8.42 5.03
CA LYS A 71 24.26 9.62 4.23
C LYS A 71 23.65 9.31 2.86
N GLU A 72 24.01 8.17 2.27
CA GLU A 72 23.40 7.72 1.02
C GLU A 72 21.92 7.34 1.24
N ILE A 73 21.61 6.73 2.40
CA ILE A 73 20.22 6.39 2.76
C ILE A 73 19.40 7.68 3.02
N GLU A 74 19.98 8.66 3.75
CA GLU A 74 19.33 9.95 3.97
C GLU A 74 19.05 10.70 2.65
N ALA A 75 19.99 10.64 1.69
CA ALA A 75 19.83 11.27 0.38
C ALA A 75 18.71 10.68 -0.46
N LEU A 76 18.21 9.46 -0.14
CA LEU A 76 17.06 8.84 -0.82
C LEU A 76 15.73 9.52 -0.52
N ASN A 77 15.67 10.37 0.51
CA ASN A 77 14.43 11.00 0.99
C ASN A 77 13.27 9.98 1.10
N LEU A 78 13.50 8.91 1.85
CA LEU A 78 12.56 7.79 1.98
C LEU A 78 11.15 8.22 2.42
N PRO A 79 10.98 9.20 3.33
CA PRO A 79 9.65 9.66 3.72
C PRO A 79 8.80 10.10 2.52
N ASP A 80 9.31 10.99 1.70
CA ASP A 80 8.60 11.47 0.50
C ASP A 80 8.44 10.38 -0.56
N LYS A 81 9.45 9.53 -0.74
CA LYS A 81 9.39 8.42 -1.68
C LYS A 81 8.27 7.44 -1.33
N VAL A 82 8.16 7.08 -0.05
CA VAL A 82 7.16 6.12 0.43
C VAL A 82 5.75 6.70 0.33
N ILE A 83 5.54 7.94 0.77
CA ILE A 83 4.21 8.55 0.70
C ILE A 83 3.75 8.72 -0.75
N ASN A 84 4.64 9.13 -1.66
CA ASN A 84 4.31 9.23 -3.09
C ASN A 84 3.98 7.86 -3.68
N ALA A 85 4.73 6.81 -3.36
CA ALA A 85 4.43 5.45 -3.83
C ALA A 85 3.07 4.94 -3.34
N LEU A 86 2.68 5.26 -2.09
CA LEU A 86 1.37 4.89 -1.56
C LEU A 86 0.24 5.69 -2.22
N VAL A 87 0.44 6.97 -2.50
CA VAL A 87 -0.50 7.80 -3.27
C VAL A 87 -0.64 7.25 -4.69
N ASP A 88 0.45 6.94 -5.39
CA ASP A 88 0.45 6.37 -6.73
C ASP A 88 -0.32 5.04 -6.77
N ARG A 89 -0.13 4.21 -5.75
CA ARG A 89 -0.88 2.96 -5.55
C ARG A 89 -2.40 3.21 -5.46
N LYS A 90 -2.83 4.20 -4.68
CA LYS A 90 -4.25 4.57 -4.54
C LYS A 90 -4.80 5.11 -5.86
N VAL A 91 -4.07 5.97 -6.56
CA VAL A 91 -4.42 6.47 -7.89
C VAL A 91 -4.69 5.31 -8.86
N LEU A 92 -3.79 4.33 -8.92
CA LEU A 92 -3.95 3.18 -9.81
C LEU A 92 -5.15 2.31 -9.44
N LEU A 93 -5.44 2.12 -8.16
CA LEU A 93 -6.62 1.37 -7.72
C LEU A 93 -7.92 2.09 -8.10
N ILE A 94 -8.00 3.41 -7.93
CA ILE A 94 -9.16 4.22 -8.33
C ILE A 94 -9.37 4.14 -9.86
N VAL A 95 -8.28 4.25 -10.63
CA VAL A 95 -8.34 4.15 -12.09
C VAL A 95 -8.79 2.77 -12.52
N ALA A 96 -8.27 1.70 -11.89
CA ALA A 96 -8.65 0.33 -12.18
C ALA A 96 -10.14 0.10 -11.89
N GLU A 97 -10.65 0.60 -10.77
CA GLU A 97 -12.06 0.52 -10.40
C GLU A 97 -12.94 1.24 -11.44
N ARG A 98 -12.60 2.46 -11.82
CA ARG A 98 -13.32 3.23 -12.87
C ARG A 98 -13.29 2.52 -14.23
N ALA A 99 -12.23 1.77 -14.54
CA ALA A 99 -12.09 0.97 -15.74
C ALA A 99 -12.76 -0.42 -15.64
N GLY A 100 -13.33 -0.78 -14.48
CA GLY A 100 -13.93 -2.10 -14.25
C GLY A 100 -12.89 -3.24 -14.14
N ILE A 101 -11.61 -2.92 -13.89
CA ILE A 101 -10.54 -3.91 -13.76
C ILE A 101 -10.57 -4.50 -12.34
N THR A 102 -10.76 -5.80 -12.26
CA THR A 102 -10.82 -6.54 -11.00
C THR A 102 -9.88 -7.74 -11.02
N ALA A 103 -9.63 -8.33 -9.85
CA ALA A 103 -8.95 -9.62 -9.71
C ALA A 103 -9.94 -10.66 -9.18
N SER A 104 -10.15 -11.73 -9.94
CA SER A 104 -11.03 -12.83 -9.58
C SER A 104 -10.43 -13.69 -8.45
N ASP A 105 -11.28 -14.49 -7.78
CA ASP A 105 -10.82 -15.44 -6.76
C ASP A 105 -9.87 -16.48 -7.34
N LYS A 106 -10.09 -16.88 -8.59
CA LYS A 106 -9.21 -17.83 -9.28
C LYS A 106 -7.80 -17.23 -9.47
N GLU A 107 -7.68 -15.99 -9.93
CA GLU A 107 -6.38 -15.32 -10.11
C GLU A 107 -5.65 -15.15 -8.78
N LEU A 108 -6.38 -14.80 -7.72
CA LEU A 108 -5.82 -14.72 -6.37
C LEU A 108 -5.30 -16.08 -5.91
N GLN A 109 -6.10 -17.13 -6.07
CA GLN A 109 -5.72 -18.51 -5.71
C GLN A 109 -4.49 -18.98 -6.51
N ASP A 110 -4.48 -18.74 -7.81
CA ASP A 110 -3.37 -19.10 -8.70
C ASP A 110 -2.09 -18.36 -8.27
N ALA A 111 -2.19 -17.07 -7.94
CA ALA A 111 -1.08 -16.28 -7.43
C ALA A 111 -0.53 -16.84 -6.11
N ILE A 112 -1.40 -17.15 -5.13
CA ILE A 112 -0.99 -17.71 -3.83
C ILE A 112 -0.30 -19.06 -4.01
N THR A 113 -0.91 -19.95 -4.78
CA THR A 113 -0.38 -21.32 -4.98
C THR A 113 0.90 -21.34 -5.80
N GLY A 114 1.09 -20.34 -6.67
CA GLY A 114 2.31 -20.16 -7.47
C GLY A 114 3.51 -19.62 -6.68
N MET A 115 3.30 -19.10 -5.47
CA MET A 115 4.41 -18.51 -4.67
C MET A 115 5.32 -19.61 -4.07
N PRO A 116 6.61 -19.67 -4.45
CA PRO A 116 7.53 -20.73 -4.01
C PRO A 116 7.67 -20.85 -2.49
N TYR A 117 7.61 -19.74 -1.75
CA TYR A 117 7.73 -19.72 -0.29
C TYR A 117 6.49 -20.27 0.45
N PHE A 118 5.39 -20.56 -0.25
CA PHE A 118 4.24 -21.27 0.27
C PHE A 118 4.21 -22.73 -0.16
N GLN A 119 5.22 -23.19 -0.87
CA GLN A 119 5.32 -24.54 -1.39
C GLN A 119 6.19 -25.44 -0.50
N LYS A 120 5.90 -26.72 -0.53
CA LYS A 120 6.74 -27.79 -0.05
C LYS A 120 6.87 -28.81 -1.19
N ASP A 121 8.11 -29.13 -1.55
CA ASP A 121 8.41 -30.04 -2.66
C ASP A 121 7.80 -29.58 -4.01
N GLY A 122 7.75 -28.24 -4.23
CA GLY A 122 7.19 -27.65 -5.44
C GLY A 122 5.66 -27.55 -5.51
N VAL A 123 4.95 -27.97 -4.44
CA VAL A 123 3.49 -27.94 -4.37
C VAL A 123 3.04 -27.06 -3.21
N PHE A 124 1.97 -26.27 -3.44
CA PHE A 124 1.39 -25.44 -2.39
C PHE A 124 1.05 -26.23 -1.14
N ASN A 125 1.46 -25.71 0.01
CA ASN A 125 1.22 -26.37 1.31
C ASN A 125 0.51 -25.40 2.27
N PRO A 126 -0.76 -25.68 2.65
CA PRO A 126 -1.54 -24.81 3.53
C PRO A 126 -0.91 -24.61 4.92
N GLN A 127 -0.11 -25.56 5.42
CA GLN A 127 0.56 -25.43 6.72
C GLN A 127 1.76 -24.47 6.62
N VAL A 128 2.51 -24.53 5.52
CA VAL A 128 3.60 -23.57 5.21
C VAL A 128 3.03 -22.19 5.07
N TYR A 129 1.94 -22.02 4.30
CA TYR A 129 1.22 -20.75 4.14
C TYR A 129 0.82 -20.15 5.49
N LYS A 130 0.05 -20.89 6.30
CA LYS A 130 -0.38 -20.41 7.62
C LYS A 130 0.77 -20.07 8.55
N ARG A 131 1.87 -20.86 8.49
CA ARG A 131 3.07 -20.59 9.29
C ARG A 131 3.77 -19.32 8.84
N ALA A 132 3.93 -19.11 7.54
CA ALA A 132 4.56 -17.94 6.97
C ALA A 132 3.80 -16.65 7.35
N LEU A 133 2.47 -16.66 7.23
CA LEU A 133 1.65 -15.51 7.63
C LEU A 133 1.79 -15.19 9.12
N ARG A 134 1.78 -16.20 10.00
CA ARG A 134 1.99 -16.00 11.45
C ARG A 134 3.35 -15.42 11.77
N LEU A 135 4.41 -15.89 11.11
CA LEU A 135 5.76 -15.35 11.30
C LEU A 135 5.84 -13.88 10.87
N ASN A 136 5.11 -13.49 9.84
CA ASN A 136 5.01 -12.10 9.36
C ASN A 136 3.91 -11.29 10.08
N ARG A 137 3.33 -11.79 11.18
CA ARG A 137 2.31 -11.13 11.99
C ARG A 137 1.12 -10.62 11.16
N THR A 138 0.73 -11.39 10.13
CA THR A 138 -0.40 -11.06 9.25
C THR A 138 -1.45 -12.18 9.25
N THR A 139 -2.64 -11.87 8.76
CA THR A 139 -3.74 -12.83 8.60
C THR A 139 -3.97 -13.13 7.13
N PRO A 140 -4.61 -14.27 6.78
CA PRO A 140 -5.01 -14.54 5.40
C PRO A 140 -5.80 -13.38 4.78
N GLN A 141 -6.76 -12.82 5.49
CA GLN A 141 -7.59 -11.73 4.98
C GLN A 141 -6.78 -10.50 4.60
N ILE A 142 -5.85 -10.07 5.46
CA ILE A 142 -5.00 -8.90 5.21
C ILE A 142 -4.06 -9.20 4.03
N PHE A 143 -3.42 -10.37 4.03
CA PHE A 143 -2.52 -10.78 2.96
C PHE A 143 -3.22 -10.89 1.61
N GLU A 144 -4.34 -11.61 1.56
CA GLU A 144 -5.12 -11.85 0.34
C GLU A 144 -5.74 -10.56 -0.21
N SER A 145 -6.21 -9.65 0.67
CA SER A 145 -6.68 -8.34 0.25
C SER A 145 -5.56 -7.51 -0.38
N GLY A 146 -4.37 -7.48 0.23
CA GLY A 146 -3.21 -6.80 -0.33
C GLY A 146 -2.79 -7.39 -1.68
N LEU A 147 -2.71 -8.72 -1.78
CA LEU A 147 -2.35 -9.42 -3.01
C LEU A 147 -3.37 -9.18 -4.13
N ARG A 148 -4.67 -9.12 -3.80
CA ARG A 148 -5.72 -8.78 -4.77
C ARG A 148 -5.52 -7.38 -5.34
N GLN A 149 -5.19 -6.40 -4.49
CA GLN A 149 -4.86 -5.06 -4.95
C GLN A 149 -3.61 -5.05 -5.84
N ASP A 150 -2.57 -5.83 -5.51
CA ASP A 150 -1.36 -5.95 -6.33
C ASP A 150 -1.66 -6.54 -7.71
N LEU A 151 -2.54 -7.54 -7.78
CA LEU A 151 -3.00 -8.11 -9.05
C LEU A 151 -3.76 -7.08 -9.89
N ILE A 152 -4.63 -6.29 -9.28
CA ILE A 152 -5.37 -5.21 -9.95
C ILE A 152 -4.40 -4.16 -10.49
N ILE A 153 -3.44 -3.71 -9.67
CA ILE A 153 -2.42 -2.73 -10.07
C ILE A 153 -1.57 -3.27 -11.22
N THR A 154 -1.18 -4.53 -11.15
CA THR A 154 -0.42 -5.18 -12.24
C THR A 154 -1.21 -5.17 -13.53
N LYS A 155 -2.51 -5.50 -13.50
CA LYS A 155 -3.37 -5.48 -14.69
C LYS A 155 -3.49 -4.09 -15.30
N ILE A 156 -3.83 -3.07 -14.50
CA ILE A 156 -3.95 -1.71 -15.02
C ILE A 156 -2.62 -1.17 -15.53
N SER A 157 -1.52 -1.47 -14.84
CA SER A 157 -0.18 -1.06 -15.28
C SER A 157 0.20 -1.70 -16.61
N ASN A 158 -0.15 -2.97 -16.83
CA ASN A 158 0.07 -3.65 -18.10
C ASN A 158 -0.76 -3.00 -19.22
N VAL A 159 -2.04 -2.74 -18.99
CA VAL A 159 -2.91 -2.06 -19.97
C VAL A 159 -2.35 -0.70 -20.39
N ILE A 160 -1.89 0.10 -19.42
CA ILE A 160 -1.26 1.39 -19.71
C ILE A 160 0.08 1.19 -20.41
N GLY A 161 0.87 0.21 -19.96
CA GLY A 161 2.18 -0.10 -20.53
C GLY A 161 2.15 -0.65 -21.95
N GLU A 162 1.10 -1.41 -22.31
CA GLU A 162 0.91 -1.94 -23.67
C GLU A 162 0.75 -0.86 -24.75
N THR A 163 0.47 0.38 -24.36
CA THR A 163 0.46 1.53 -25.27
C THR A 163 1.85 2.05 -25.65
N ALA A 164 2.92 1.45 -25.08
CA ALA A 164 4.28 1.87 -25.34
C ALA A 164 4.73 1.43 -26.74
N GLU A 165 5.16 2.40 -27.56
CA GLU A 165 5.71 2.17 -28.89
C GLU A 165 7.13 2.72 -28.98
N LEU A 166 7.97 2.07 -29.77
CA LEU A 166 9.30 2.56 -30.08
C LEU A 166 9.23 3.77 -31.01
N SER A 167 10.06 4.76 -30.79
CA SER A 167 10.23 5.89 -31.69
C SER A 167 11.00 5.45 -32.96
N THR A 168 10.88 6.23 -33.99
CA THR A 168 11.60 5.99 -35.29
C THR A 168 13.12 5.90 -35.04
N ASP A 169 13.68 6.69 -34.15
CA ASP A 169 15.12 6.69 -33.88
C ASP A 169 15.57 5.46 -33.10
N GLU A 170 14.73 4.96 -32.16
CA GLU A 170 15.00 3.70 -31.45
C GLU A 170 14.92 2.51 -32.42
N TYR A 171 13.96 2.50 -33.38
CA TYR A 171 13.91 1.49 -34.44
C TYR A 171 15.17 1.50 -35.29
N LYS A 172 15.62 2.68 -35.75
CA LYS A 172 16.87 2.80 -36.52
C LYS A 172 18.08 2.33 -35.70
N MET A 173 18.13 2.66 -34.42
CA MET A 173 19.21 2.20 -33.55
C MET A 173 19.20 0.67 -33.44
N LEU A 174 18.03 0.06 -33.28
CA LEU A 174 17.90 -1.40 -33.23
C LEU A 174 18.27 -2.05 -34.57
N GLU A 175 17.93 -1.43 -35.69
CA GLU A 175 18.29 -1.91 -37.03
C GLU A 175 19.80 -1.86 -37.30
N SER A 176 20.50 -0.89 -36.72
CA SER A 176 21.95 -0.73 -36.84
C SER A 176 22.78 -1.75 -36.02
N LEU A 177 22.12 -2.48 -35.11
CA LEU A 177 22.78 -3.49 -34.27
C LEU A 177 22.83 -4.84 -35.04
N GLU A 178 24.03 -5.41 -35.10
CA GLU A 178 24.26 -6.77 -35.59
C GLU A 178 24.37 -7.72 -34.38
N GLY A 179 23.66 -8.87 -34.41
CA GLY A 179 23.77 -9.95 -33.45
C GLY A 179 22.52 -10.23 -32.60
N ASP A 180 22.61 -11.26 -31.73
CA ASP A 180 21.49 -11.82 -30.95
C ASP A 180 20.94 -10.88 -29.87
N ASN A 181 21.59 -9.74 -29.61
CA ASN A 181 21.21 -8.81 -28.53
C ASN A 181 20.07 -7.85 -28.91
N LYS A 182 19.66 -7.81 -30.21
CA LYS A 182 18.65 -6.90 -30.70
C LYS A 182 17.32 -7.07 -29.96
N GLY A 183 16.85 -8.30 -29.80
CA GLY A 183 15.58 -8.58 -29.11
C GLY A 183 15.62 -8.24 -27.61
N GLN A 184 16.77 -8.39 -26.98
CA GLN A 184 16.94 -7.98 -25.56
C GLN A 184 16.89 -6.46 -25.44
N LEU A 185 17.54 -5.72 -26.31
CA LEU A 185 17.55 -4.26 -26.30
C LEU A 185 16.17 -3.68 -26.62
N GLU A 186 15.46 -4.27 -27.60
CA GLU A 186 14.07 -3.92 -27.89
C GLU A 186 13.18 -4.05 -26.65
N GLN A 187 13.28 -5.16 -25.92
CA GLN A 187 12.53 -5.36 -24.68
C GLN A 187 12.90 -4.34 -23.60
N ILE A 188 14.17 -3.96 -23.50
CA ILE A 188 14.62 -2.93 -22.56
C ILE A 188 14.00 -1.58 -22.91
N PHE A 189 13.99 -1.18 -24.19
CA PHE A 189 13.37 0.05 -24.64
C PHE A 189 11.87 0.06 -24.38
N LEU A 190 11.17 -1.02 -24.76
CA LEU A 190 9.73 -1.15 -24.50
C LEU A 190 9.39 -1.08 -23.02
N ARG A 191 10.16 -1.75 -22.15
CA ARG A 191 9.97 -1.66 -20.69
C ARG A 191 10.21 -0.26 -20.16
N SER A 192 11.26 0.42 -20.64
CA SER A 192 11.54 1.81 -20.25
C SER A 192 10.39 2.73 -20.64
N LYS A 193 9.88 2.62 -21.86
CA LYS A 193 8.74 3.40 -22.34
C LYS A 193 7.44 3.07 -21.60
N SER A 194 7.17 1.79 -21.38
CA SER A 194 6.02 1.36 -20.58
C SER A 194 6.04 1.99 -19.19
N SER A 195 7.22 1.99 -18.53
CA SER A 195 7.39 2.65 -17.22
C SER A 195 7.18 4.17 -17.31
N GLN A 196 7.70 4.83 -18.34
CA GLN A 196 7.52 6.27 -18.57
C GLN A 196 6.04 6.61 -18.82
N ASN A 197 5.35 5.82 -19.67
CA ASN A 197 3.93 5.99 -19.94
C ASN A 197 3.09 5.84 -18.66
N LEU A 198 3.39 4.81 -17.85
CA LEU A 198 2.72 4.59 -16.58
C LEU A 198 2.93 5.79 -15.64
N GLN A 199 4.17 6.26 -15.50
CA GLN A 199 4.48 7.42 -14.66
C GLN A 199 3.76 8.69 -15.16
N ALA A 200 3.81 8.96 -16.45
CA ALA A 200 3.13 10.10 -17.05
C ALA A 200 1.60 10.03 -16.85
N TYR A 201 1.03 8.84 -16.97
CA TYR A 201 -0.38 8.59 -16.72
C TYR A 201 -0.76 8.87 -15.27
N ILE A 202 0.00 8.32 -14.31
CA ILE A 202 -0.22 8.56 -12.87
C ILE A 202 -0.16 10.05 -12.57
N GLU A 203 0.86 10.77 -13.06
CA GLU A 203 0.99 12.21 -12.86
C GLU A 203 -0.15 13.00 -13.53
N GLY A 204 -0.66 12.52 -14.65
CA GLY A 204 -1.86 13.07 -15.29
C GLY A 204 -3.10 12.89 -14.43
N MET A 205 -3.29 11.70 -13.86
CA MET A 205 -4.42 11.39 -12.98
C MET A 205 -4.35 12.14 -11.65
N LYS A 206 -3.16 12.27 -11.04
CA LYS A 206 -2.97 13.06 -9.82
C LYS A 206 -3.46 14.50 -9.94
N ARG A 207 -3.38 15.09 -11.13
CA ARG A 207 -3.89 16.46 -11.39
C ARG A 207 -5.42 16.54 -11.49
N GLN A 208 -6.09 15.41 -11.66
CA GLN A 208 -7.54 15.32 -11.81
C GLN A 208 -8.25 14.85 -10.54
N LEU A 209 -7.52 14.19 -9.65
CA LEU A 209 -8.03 13.64 -8.41
C LEU A 209 -7.81 14.62 -7.25
N ASP A 210 -8.72 14.61 -6.28
CA ASP A 210 -8.53 15.35 -5.02
C ASP A 210 -7.55 14.57 -4.13
N ILE A 211 -6.33 15.14 -3.98
CA ILE A 211 -5.25 14.52 -3.22
C ILE A 211 -4.80 15.46 -2.12
N THR A 212 -4.90 14.99 -0.89
CA THR A 212 -4.38 15.69 0.30
C THR A 212 -3.33 14.83 0.99
N VAL A 213 -2.15 15.42 1.27
CA VAL A 213 -1.06 14.74 1.97
C VAL A 213 -0.72 15.50 3.25
N ASN A 214 -0.78 14.84 4.38
CA ASN A 214 -0.40 15.36 5.69
C ASN A 214 1.03 14.93 6.04
N ARG A 215 2.00 15.73 5.62
CA ARG A 215 3.42 15.44 5.85
C ARG A 215 3.83 15.59 7.31
N ASP A 216 3.12 16.38 8.10
CA ASP A 216 3.45 16.61 9.52
C ASP A 216 3.36 15.33 10.37
N LEU A 217 2.68 14.29 9.85
CA LEU A 217 2.56 13.00 10.51
C LEU A 217 3.73 12.03 10.22
N VAL A 218 4.61 12.38 9.28
CA VAL A 218 5.64 11.45 8.74
C VAL A 218 7.05 12.03 8.71
N LEU A 219 7.22 13.30 9.12
CA LEU A 219 8.50 14.03 9.25
C LEU A 219 9.01 13.99 10.68
#